data_1eec9bdf8eb42ea23cb05f8289693dbd
#
_entry.id   1eec9bdf8eb42ea23cb05f8289693dbd
#
_cell.length_a   1.000
_cell.length_b   1.000
_cell.length_c   1.000
_cell.angle_alpha   90.00
_cell.angle_beta   90.00
_cell.angle_gamma   90.00
#
_symmetry.space_group_name_H-M   'P 1'
#
loop_
_entity.id
_entity.type
_entity.pdbx_description
1 polymer ?
#
loop_
_entity_poly.entity_id
_entity_poly.type
_entity_poly.pdbx_seq_one_letter_code
_entity_poly.pdbx_strand_id
1 'polypeptide(L)'
;EKSGVNSIVVDSTDNLRGVMGNLAFSLSLYSGQMCTTPQNIYVPRDGIETDEGHLSLDELGARLGAAITKLTSDDATAVEILGAIVNDDVRSRAVDLPGLAARLGGTVVLDARKVTHPSYPEAEVRAPGLVALDVADEAAYSQECFGPVTFLIATDSTAQSLERMRETIKEHGGMTAAVYSTSEDVLVGARGAAADAGVSLSENLTGPVFVNQTAAFSDYHGTGANPAANASYVDAAFVANRFRVVTSRRHI
;
A
#
# COMPACT_ATOMS: atom_id res chain seq x y z
N GLU A 1 -4.87 -14.86 -12.14
CA GLU A 1 -4.73 -13.86 -11.09
C GLU A 1 -4.06 -14.48 -9.89
N LYS A 2 -3.18 -13.73 -9.22
CA LYS A 2 -2.48 -14.16 -8.02
C LYS A 2 -2.57 -13.07 -6.96
N SER A 3 -2.72 -13.48 -5.71
CA SER A 3 -2.69 -12.58 -4.57
C SER A 3 -1.28 -12.05 -4.31
N GLY A 4 -1.21 -10.88 -3.68
CA GLY A 4 0.06 -10.30 -3.26
C GLY A 4 -0.15 -9.24 -2.20
N VAL A 5 0.90 -8.99 -1.42
CA VAL A 5 0.89 -8.03 -0.32
C VAL A 5 1.86 -6.90 -0.64
N ASN A 6 1.32 -5.84 -1.24
CA ASN A 6 2.11 -4.65 -1.57
C ASN A 6 2.38 -3.83 -0.31
N SER A 7 3.60 -3.33 -0.20
CA SER A 7 4.08 -2.76 1.06
C SER A 7 4.77 -1.41 0.86
N ILE A 8 4.61 -0.53 1.85
CA ILE A 8 5.28 0.76 1.95
C ILE A 8 5.99 0.83 3.31
N VAL A 9 7.19 1.36 3.33
CA VAL A 9 7.90 1.75 4.57
C VAL A 9 7.95 3.27 4.63
N VAL A 10 7.54 3.84 5.76
CA VAL A 10 7.66 5.28 6.02
C VAL A 10 8.58 5.47 7.22
N ASP A 11 9.77 5.99 6.96
CA ASP A 11 10.83 6.26 7.94
C ASP A 11 10.92 7.74 8.28
N SER A 12 10.96 8.57 7.27
CA SER A 12 11.03 10.03 7.39
C SER A 12 10.65 10.70 6.07
N THR A 13 10.38 11.99 6.09
CA THR A 13 10.11 12.76 4.87
C THR A 13 10.37 14.27 5.06
N ASP A 14 10.85 14.93 4.02
CA ASP A 14 10.95 16.38 3.91
C ASP A 14 9.77 17.01 3.15
N ASN A 15 8.75 16.22 2.84
CA ASN A 15 7.54 16.64 2.14
C ASN A 15 6.30 15.85 2.61
N LEU A 16 5.94 16.01 3.87
CA LEU A 16 4.81 15.28 4.46
C LEU A 16 3.52 15.43 3.66
N ARG A 17 3.22 16.67 3.25
CA ARG A 17 2.02 16.95 2.46
C ARG A 17 2.00 16.17 1.14
N GLY A 18 3.13 16.10 0.45
CA GLY A 18 3.27 15.37 -0.80
C GLY A 18 3.10 13.86 -0.60
N VAL A 19 3.69 13.32 0.47
CA VAL A 19 3.56 11.90 0.84
C VAL A 19 2.11 11.55 1.17
N MET A 20 1.45 12.33 2.03
CA MET A 20 0.05 12.08 2.40
C MET A 20 -0.88 12.14 1.19
N GLY A 21 -0.69 13.09 0.27
CA GLY A 21 -1.48 13.18 -0.97
C GLY A 21 -1.24 11.99 -1.90
N ASN A 22 0.01 11.55 -2.03
CA ASN A 22 0.37 10.40 -2.85
C ASN A 22 -0.21 9.09 -2.30
N LEU A 23 -0.08 8.86 -0.99
CA LEU A 23 -0.65 7.70 -0.32
C LEU A 23 -2.18 7.72 -0.41
N ALA A 24 -2.84 8.84 -0.11
CA ALA A 24 -4.29 8.95 -0.18
C ALA A 24 -4.82 8.57 -1.56
N PHE A 25 -4.20 9.05 -2.64
CA PHE A 25 -4.59 8.68 -4.00
C PHE A 25 -4.31 7.20 -4.28
N SER A 26 -3.11 6.70 -3.95
CA SER A 26 -2.70 5.32 -4.21
C SER A 26 -3.63 4.30 -3.55
N LEU A 27 -4.12 4.60 -2.34
CA LEU A 27 -5.05 3.76 -1.60
C LEU A 27 -6.49 3.87 -2.12
N SER A 28 -6.87 5.05 -2.65
CA SER A 28 -8.24 5.32 -3.10
C SER A 28 -8.53 4.82 -4.51
N LEU A 29 -7.52 4.74 -5.37
CA LEU A 29 -7.71 4.37 -6.77
C LEU A 29 -8.45 3.04 -6.90
N TYR A 30 -9.61 3.08 -7.59
CA TYR A 30 -10.55 1.97 -7.75
C TYR A 30 -11.00 1.31 -6.43
N SER A 31 -11.07 2.09 -5.33
CA SER A 31 -11.36 1.58 -3.98
C SER A 31 -10.41 0.48 -3.55
N GLY A 32 -9.12 0.65 -3.81
CA GLY A 32 -8.09 -0.33 -3.45
C GLY A 32 -8.17 -1.67 -4.19
N GLN A 33 -8.98 -1.79 -5.24
CA GLN A 33 -9.21 -3.03 -5.96
C GLN A 33 -8.26 -3.19 -7.16
N MET A 34 -6.98 -2.97 -6.92
CA MET A 34 -5.91 -3.20 -7.90
C MET A 34 -4.85 -4.12 -7.31
N CYS A 35 -4.31 -5.02 -8.14
CA CYS A 35 -3.18 -5.88 -7.77
C CYS A 35 -1.92 -5.10 -7.34
N THR A 36 -1.87 -3.80 -7.64
CA THR A 36 -0.77 -2.88 -7.31
C THR A 36 -1.09 -1.94 -6.15
N THR A 37 -2.27 -2.02 -5.55
CA THR A 37 -2.62 -1.16 -4.41
C THR A 37 -1.77 -1.53 -3.18
N PRO A 38 -1.14 -0.56 -2.51
CA PRO A 38 -0.47 -0.81 -1.25
C PRO A 38 -1.47 -1.25 -0.17
N GLN A 39 -1.16 -2.35 0.50
CA GLN A 39 -1.96 -2.84 1.62
C GLN A 39 -1.31 -2.51 2.95
N ASN A 40 0.00 -2.77 3.09
CA ASN A 40 0.74 -2.62 4.33
C ASN A 40 1.58 -1.34 4.31
N ILE A 41 1.43 -0.51 5.34
CA ILE A 41 2.28 0.65 5.58
C ILE A 41 2.98 0.43 6.92
N TYR A 42 4.28 0.10 6.86
CA TYR A 42 5.12 -0.11 8.04
C TYR A 42 5.71 1.22 8.51
N VAL A 43 5.57 1.50 9.79
CA VAL A 43 6.05 2.74 10.42
C VAL A 43 6.66 2.42 11.78
N PRO A 44 7.80 2.99 12.15
CA PRO A 44 8.32 2.87 13.51
C PRO A 44 7.30 3.35 14.55
N ARG A 45 7.12 2.60 15.64
CA ARG A 45 6.17 2.95 16.71
C ARG A 45 6.47 4.27 17.41
N ASP A 46 7.75 4.64 17.44
CA ASP A 46 8.18 5.93 17.98
C ASP A 46 7.83 7.11 17.07
N GLY A 47 7.31 6.84 15.87
CA GLY A 47 6.97 7.86 14.90
C GLY A 47 8.07 8.14 13.89
N ILE A 48 7.93 9.25 13.16
CA ILE A 48 8.82 9.63 12.07
C ILE A 48 9.19 11.12 12.14
N GLU A 49 10.36 11.46 11.61
CA GLU A 49 10.76 12.86 11.42
C GLU A 49 10.21 13.39 10.07
N THR A 50 9.69 14.61 10.11
CA THR A 50 9.11 15.27 8.93
C THR A 50 9.53 16.73 8.81
N ASP A 51 9.21 17.37 7.67
CA ASP A 51 9.35 18.83 7.49
C ASP A 51 8.45 19.67 8.43
N GLU A 52 7.44 19.04 9.05
CA GLU A 52 6.58 19.66 10.07
C GLU A 52 7.01 19.30 11.52
N GLY A 53 8.11 18.58 11.70
CA GLY A 53 8.60 18.05 12.96
C GLY A 53 8.31 16.57 13.14
N HIS A 54 8.53 16.08 14.36
CA HIS A 54 8.25 14.69 14.72
C HIS A 54 6.74 14.43 14.75
N LEU A 55 6.32 13.32 14.13
CA LEU A 55 4.94 12.81 14.20
C LEU A 55 4.94 11.41 14.81
N SER A 56 4.11 11.21 15.80
CA SER A 56 3.78 9.87 16.30
C SER A 56 3.06 9.04 15.23
N LEU A 57 3.03 7.73 15.42
CA LEU A 57 2.29 6.82 14.55
C LEU A 57 0.79 7.20 14.45
N ASP A 58 0.19 7.57 15.58
CA ASP A 58 -1.24 7.96 15.64
C ASP A 58 -1.48 9.27 14.87
N GLU A 59 -0.60 10.25 15.00
CA GLU A 59 -0.68 11.50 14.25
C GLU A 59 -0.50 11.29 12.75
N LEU A 60 0.45 10.42 12.36
CA LEU A 60 0.63 10.05 10.96
C LEU A 60 -0.62 9.37 10.39
N GLY A 61 -1.18 8.42 11.13
CA GLY A 61 -2.45 7.76 10.78
C GLY A 61 -3.61 8.74 10.63
N ALA A 62 -3.73 9.69 11.56
CA ALA A 62 -4.73 10.76 11.50
C ALA A 62 -4.52 11.69 10.28
N ARG A 63 -3.27 12.05 9.96
CA ARG A 63 -2.93 12.86 8.78
C ARG A 63 -3.29 12.14 7.47
N LEU A 64 -2.97 10.84 7.37
CA LEU A 64 -3.33 10.04 6.22
C LEU A 64 -4.86 9.90 6.09
N GLY A 65 -5.55 9.62 7.20
CA GLY A 65 -7.01 9.57 7.24
C GLY A 65 -7.67 10.88 6.81
N ALA A 66 -7.13 12.02 7.26
CA ALA A 66 -7.59 13.34 6.83
C ALA A 66 -7.36 13.58 5.32
N ALA A 67 -6.22 13.14 4.77
CA ALA A 67 -5.92 13.26 3.34
C ALA A 67 -6.89 12.41 2.49
N ILE A 68 -7.18 11.16 2.88
CA ILE A 68 -8.17 10.29 2.23
C ILE A 68 -9.57 10.93 2.32
N THR A 69 -9.97 11.39 3.50
CA THR A 69 -11.27 12.03 3.71
C THR A 69 -11.43 13.27 2.83
N LYS A 70 -10.39 14.10 2.75
CA LYS A 70 -10.40 15.29 1.88
C LYS A 70 -10.51 14.93 0.40
N LEU A 71 -9.76 13.92 -0.06
CA LEU A 71 -9.77 13.47 -1.45
C LEU A 71 -11.14 12.91 -1.85
N THR A 72 -11.82 12.27 -0.93
CA THR A 72 -13.11 11.58 -1.17
C THR A 72 -14.31 12.30 -0.56
N SER A 73 -14.20 13.59 -0.17
CA SER A 73 -15.23 14.32 0.57
C SER A 73 -16.50 14.59 -0.22
N ASP A 74 -16.37 14.85 -1.52
CA ASP A 74 -17.49 15.08 -2.44
C ASP A 74 -17.76 13.81 -3.25
N ASP A 75 -18.97 13.26 -3.14
CA ASP A 75 -19.32 11.98 -3.74
C ASP A 75 -19.23 12.00 -5.27
N ALA A 76 -19.56 13.12 -5.92
CA ALA A 76 -19.54 13.20 -7.37
C ALA A 76 -18.11 13.16 -7.95
N THR A 77 -17.15 13.79 -7.26
CA THR A 77 -15.73 13.72 -7.61
C THR A 77 -15.03 12.46 -7.12
N ALA A 78 -15.45 11.93 -5.98
CA ALA A 78 -14.86 10.72 -5.41
C ALA A 78 -15.05 9.50 -6.33
N VAL A 79 -16.19 9.38 -7.00
CA VAL A 79 -16.46 8.24 -7.91
C VAL A 79 -15.63 8.27 -9.21
N GLU A 80 -14.94 9.36 -9.51
CA GLU A 80 -13.97 9.41 -10.60
C GLU A 80 -12.67 8.67 -10.26
N ILE A 81 -12.42 8.47 -8.96
CA ILE A 81 -11.21 7.79 -8.43
C ILE A 81 -11.59 6.42 -7.88
N LEU A 82 -12.68 6.35 -7.14
CA LEU A 82 -13.14 5.13 -6.49
C LEU A 82 -13.84 4.20 -7.48
N GLY A 83 -13.85 2.90 -7.19
CA GLY A 83 -14.55 1.89 -7.95
C GLY A 83 -15.72 1.28 -7.18
N ALA A 84 -16.69 0.73 -7.91
CA ALA A 84 -17.70 -0.14 -7.31
C ALA A 84 -17.04 -1.41 -6.76
N ILE A 85 -17.55 -1.88 -5.62
CA ILE A 85 -17.05 -3.10 -4.97
C ILE A 85 -17.37 -4.33 -5.83
N VAL A 86 -16.35 -5.12 -6.11
CA VAL A 86 -16.38 -6.18 -7.14
C VAL A 86 -17.16 -7.43 -6.73
N ASN A 87 -17.20 -7.76 -5.43
CA ASN A 87 -17.87 -8.96 -4.92
C ASN A 87 -18.20 -8.85 -3.43
N ASP A 88 -18.95 -9.84 -2.91
CA ASP A 88 -19.41 -9.85 -1.51
C ASP A 88 -18.28 -10.04 -0.50
N ASP A 89 -17.19 -10.71 -0.84
CA ASP A 89 -16.05 -10.88 0.07
C ASP A 89 -15.34 -9.54 0.32
N VAL A 90 -15.09 -8.77 -0.73
CA VAL A 90 -14.55 -7.40 -0.62
C VAL A 90 -15.53 -6.50 0.12
N ARG A 91 -16.83 -6.62 -0.21
CA ARG A 91 -17.90 -5.86 0.43
C ARG A 91 -17.95 -6.11 1.93
N SER A 92 -17.91 -7.37 2.36
CA SER A 92 -18.01 -7.72 3.78
C SER A 92 -16.88 -7.11 4.61
N ARG A 93 -15.65 -7.09 4.08
CA ARG A 93 -14.49 -6.46 4.73
C ARG A 93 -14.65 -4.94 4.86
N ALA A 94 -15.12 -4.30 3.79
CA ALA A 94 -15.26 -2.84 3.74
C ALA A 94 -16.47 -2.30 4.53
N VAL A 95 -17.56 -3.07 4.59
CA VAL A 95 -18.78 -2.67 5.30
C VAL A 95 -18.66 -2.82 6.81
N ASP A 96 -17.98 -3.90 7.25
CA ASP A 96 -17.74 -4.19 8.68
C ASP A 96 -16.26 -4.05 9.03
N LEU A 97 -15.68 -2.89 8.71
CA LEU A 97 -14.27 -2.62 9.04
C LEU A 97 -13.99 -2.71 10.56
N PRO A 98 -14.85 -2.21 11.46
CA PRO A 98 -14.65 -2.41 12.90
C PRO A 98 -14.63 -3.88 13.32
N GLY A 99 -15.52 -4.69 12.78
CA GLY A 99 -15.51 -6.14 13.03
C GLY A 99 -14.30 -6.84 12.44
N LEU A 100 -13.83 -6.41 11.26
CA LEU A 100 -12.57 -6.90 10.69
C LEU A 100 -11.38 -6.54 11.58
N ALA A 101 -11.24 -5.27 11.98
CA ALA A 101 -10.18 -4.81 12.86
C ALA A 101 -10.14 -5.58 14.18
N ALA A 102 -11.29 -5.81 14.81
CA ALA A 102 -11.39 -6.58 16.06
C ALA A 102 -10.92 -8.04 15.87
N ARG A 103 -11.27 -8.69 14.75
CA ARG A 103 -10.82 -10.05 14.44
C ARG A 103 -9.32 -10.15 14.19
N LEU A 104 -8.72 -9.07 13.68
CA LEU A 104 -7.28 -8.99 13.39
C LEU A 104 -6.46 -8.49 14.58
N GLY A 105 -7.08 -8.16 15.72
CA GLY A 105 -6.40 -7.57 16.87
C GLY A 105 -6.07 -6.09 16.72
N GLY A 106 -6.59 -5.43 15.69
CA GLY A 106 -6.27 -4.05 15.34
C GLY A 106 -7.31 -3.01 15.82
N THR A 107 -7.01 -1.76 15.52
CA THR A 107 -7.87 -0.61 15.83
C THR A 107 -8.17 0.17 14.56
N VAL A 108 -9.42 0.58 14.37
CA VAL A 108 -9.82 1.43 13.24
C VAL A 108 -9.27 2.85 13.42
N VAL A 109 -8.46 3.30 12.48
CA VAL A 109 -7.96 4.68 12.40
C VAL A 109 -8.88 5.54 11.55
N LEU A 110 -9.39 4.98 10.43
CA LEU A 110 -10.35 5.60 9.53
C LEU A 110 -11.33 4.53 9.06
N ASP A 111 -12.63 4.76 9.21
CA ASP A 111 -13.64 3.84 8.68
C ASP A 111 -13.82 4.01 7.15
N ALA A 112 -14.20 2.91 6.49
CA ALA A 112 -14.46 2.87 5.06
C ALA A 112 -15.80 3.51 4.71
N ARG A 113 -15.80 4.83 4.47
CA ARG A 113 -16.99 5.62 4.18
C ARG A 113 -17.70 5.14 2.91
N LYS A 114 -19.01 4.96 2.98
CA LYS A 114 -19.83 4.75 1.78
C LYS A 114 -19.90 6.06 0.96
N VAL A 115 -19.76 5.91 -0.36
CA VAL A 115 -19.88 6.99 -1.35
C VAL A 115 -21.05 6.67 -2.26
N THR A 116 -21.93 7.66 -2.50
CA THR A 116 -23.09 7.46 -3.37
C THR A 116 -22.73 7.84 -4.80
N HIS A 117 -22.81 6.85 -5.71
CA HIS A 117 -22.53 7.11 -7.12
C HIS A 117 -23.72 7.86 -7.77
N PRO A 118 -23.55 9.06 -8.35
CA PRO A 118 -24.66 9.88 -8.82
C PRO A 118 -25.46 9.23 -9.97
N SER A 119 -24.79 8.46 -10.84
CA SER A 119 -25.45 7.78 -11.96
C SER A 119 -25.85 6.33 -11.66
N TYR A 120 -25.28 5.74 -10.59
CA TYR A 120 -25.52 4.34 -10.21
C TYR A 120 -25.72 4.23 -8.70
N PRO A 121 -26.87 4.71 -8.15
CA PRO A 121 -27.09 4.82 -6.72
C PRO A 121 -27.11 3.47 -5.99
N GLU A 122 -27.35 2.37 -6.70
CA GLU A 122 -27.32 1.01 -6.15
C GLU A 122 -25.90 0.43 -6.08
N ALA A 123 -24.89 1.08 -6.70
CA ALA A 123 -23.51 0.62 -6.64
C ALA A 123 -22.97 0.78 -5.22
N GLU A 124 -22.35 -0.26 -4.69
CA GLU A 124 -21.59 -0.16 -3.44
C GLU A 124 -20.21 0.41 -3.74
N VAL A 125 -19.97 1.66 -3.36
CA VAL A 125 -18.68 2.34 -3.51
C VAL A 125 -18.18 2.74 -2.13
N ARG A 126 -16.92 2.44 -1.83
CA ARG A 126 -16.30 2.75 -0.53
C ARG A 126 -14.97 3.47 -0.69
N ALA A 127 -14.79 4.52 0.11
CA ALA A 127 -13.48 5.11 0.34
C ALA A 127 -12.62 4.15 1.19
N PRO A 128 -11.28 4.22 1.11
CA PRO A 128 -10.40 3.38 1.93
C PRO A 128 -10.59 3.57 3.42
N GLY A 129 -10.56 2.46 4.14
CA GLY A 129 -10.42 2.43 5.59
C GLY A 129 -8.99 2.12 6.01
N LEU A 130 -8.60 2.58 7.19
CA LEU A 130 -7.29 2.36 7.79
C LEU A 130 -7.45 1.60 9.11
N VAL A 131 -6.66 0.55 9.30
CA VAL A 131 -6.60 -0.25 10.53
C VAL A 131 -5.16 -0.22 11.04
N ALA A 132 -4.98 0.18 12.29
CA ALA A 132 -3.69 0.07 12.97
C ALA A 132 -3.50 -1.35 13.51
N LEU A 133 -2.31 -1.92 13.28
CA LEU A 133 -1.88 -3.24 13.74
C LEU A 133 -0.49 -3.13 14.40
N ASP A 134 -0.16 -4.11 15.23
CA ASP A 134 1.21 -4.30 15.70
C ASP A 134 1.97 -5.26 14.76
N VAL A 135 3.26 -5.08 14.64
CA VAL A 135 4.13 -5.98 13.85
C VAL A 135 4.07 -7.44 14.33
N ALA A 136 3.72 -7.66 15.59
CA ALA A 136 3.53 -8.99 16.16
C ALA A 136 2.29 -9.73 15.62
N ASP A 137 1.33 -8.99 15.05
CA ASP A 137 0.09 -9.55 14.48
C ASP A 137 0.30 -10.02 13.03
N GLU A 138 1.40 -10.70 12.75
CA GLU A 138 1.84 -11.05 11.38
C GLU A 138 0.76 -11.75 10.55
N ALA A 139 0.03 -12.69 11.15
CA ALA A 139 -1.05 -13.41 10.48
C ALA A 139 -2.19 -12.49 9.98
N ALA A 140 -2.33 -11.29 10.56
CA ALA A 140 -3.34 -10.33 10.18
C ALA A 140 -3.01 -9.57 8.88
N TYR A 141 -1.72 -9.30 8.61
CA TYR A 141 -1.29 -8.47 7.50
C TYR A 141 -0.46 -9.20 6.43
N SER A 142 -0.06 -10.45 6.67
CA SER A 142 0.75 -11.24 5.73
C SER A 142 -0.06 -11.84 4.56
N GLN A 143 -1.38 -11.80 4.63
CA GLN A 143 -2.25 -12.27 3.55
C GLN A 143 -2.91 -11.08 2.84
N GLU A 144 -3.21 -11.25 1.55
CA GLU A 144 -3.91 -10.22 0.80
C GLU A 144 -5.31 -9.95 1.36
N CYS A 145 -5.57 -8.69 1.68
CA CYS A 145 -6.87 -8.14 2.05
C CYS A 145 -7.40 -7.24 0.93
N PHE A 146 -7.74 -7.85 -0.21
CA PHE A 146 -8.12 -7.13 -1.41
C PHE A 146 -9.33 -6.22 -1.20
N GLY A 147 -9.21 -4.93 -1.58
CA GLY A 147 -10.27 -3.94 -1.44
C GLY A 147 -9.83 -2.69 -0.68
N PRO A 148 -10.78 -1.85 -0.24
CA PRO A 148 -10.49 -0.56 0.38
C PRO A 148 -10.10 -0.69 1.86
N VAL A 149 -9.12 -1.53 2.15
CA VAL A 149 -8.59 -1.74 3.51
C VAL A 149 -7.07 -1.65 3.46
N THR A 150 -6.49 -0.81 4.31
CA THR A 150 -5.05 -0.63 4.44
C THR A 150 -4.64 -0.77 5.90
N PHE A 151 -3.53 -1.44 6.13
CA PHE A 151 -2.96 -1.63 7.46
C PHE A 151 -1.82 -0.66 7.72
N LEU A 152 -1.91 0.06 8.84
CA LEU A 152 -0.83 0.88 9.39
C LEU A 152 -0.16 0.07 10.50
N ILE A 153 1.05 -0.41 10.25
CA ILE A 153 1.70 -1.44 11.07
C ILE A 153 2.84 -0.80 11.89
N ALA A 154 2.67 -0.85 13.21
CA ALA A 154 3.69 -0.38 14.15
C ALA A 154 4.87 -1.37 14.22
N THR A 155 6.07 -0.89 13.95
CA THR A 155 7.32 -1.66 14.04
C THR A 155 8.23 -1.09 15.13
N ASP A 156 9.22 -1.85 15.59
CA ASP A 156 10.16 -1.39 16.62
C ASP A 156 11.23 -0.46 16.03
N SER A 157 11.45 -0.51 14.71
CA SER A 157 12.42 0.33 14.02
C SER A 157 12.22 0.28 12.50
N THR A 158 12.82 1.24 11.78
CA THR A 158 12.90 1.22 10.31
C THR A 158 13.58 -0.05 9.79
N ALA A 159 14.57 -0.57 10.47
CA ALA A 159 15.23 -1.82 10.09
C ALA A 159 14.24 -3.00 10.13
N GLN A 160 13.40 -3.08 11.17
CA GLN A 160 12.34 -4.09 11.24
C GLN A 160 11.25 -3.85 10.18
N SER A 161 10.91 -2.60 9.88
CA SER A 161 9.98 -2.28 8.78
C SER A 161 10.47 -2.84 7.44
N LEU A 162 11.73 -2.64 7.11
CA LEU A 162 12.36 -3.15 5.88
C LEU A 162 12.42 -4.68 5.87
N GLU A 163 12.74 -5.28 7.01
CA GLU A 163 12.77 -6.74 7.18
C GLU A 163 11.37 -7.35 6.95
N ARG A 164 10.34 -6.80 7.62
CA ARG A 164 8.96 -7.28 7.44
C ARG A 164 8.45 -7.10 6.02
N MET A 165 8.72 -5.96 5.39
CA MET A 165 8.43 -5.74 3.97
C MET A 165 9.06 -6.83 3.11
N ARG A 166 10.36 -7.09 3.29
CA ARG A 166 11.11 -8.09 2.54
C ARG A 166 10.52 -9.49 2.71
N GLU A 167 10.30 -9.92 3.94
CA GLU A 167 9.79 -11.26 4.26
C GLU A 167 8.37 -11.45 3.74
N THR A 168 7.46 -10.52 4.02
CA THR A 168 6.07 -10.58 3.56
C THR A 168 5.98 -10.69 2.04
N ILE A 169 6.75 -9.87 1.30
CA ILE A 169 6.75 -9.93 -0.17
C ILE A 169 7.39 -11.22 -0.67
N LYS A 170 8.44 -11.71 -0.03
CA LYS A 170 9.14 -12.93 -0.44
C LYS A 170 8.28 -14.17 -0.27
N GLU A 171 7.51 -14.24 0.81
CA GLU A 171 6.68 -15.39 1.15
C GLU A 171 5.31 -15.37 0.47
N HIS A 172 4.69 -14.21 0.40
CA HIS A 172 3.29 -14.06 -0.06
C HIS A 172 3.16 -13.34 -1.41
N GLY A 173 4.26 -12.80 -1.93
CA GLY A 173 4.29 -12.03 -3.16
C GLY A 173 3.95 -10.56 -2.96
N GLY A 174 4.32 -9.74 -3.91
CA GLY A 174 3.99 -8.33 -4.01
C GLY A 174 4.42 -7.78 -5.36
N MET A 175 3.66 -6.86 -5.89
CA MET A 175 3.93 -6.24 -7.20
C MET A 175 4.56 -4.86 -7.05
N THR A 176 4.32 -4.20 -5.93
CA THR A 176 4.82 -2.87 -5.64
C THR A 176 5.40 -2.80 -4.24
N ALA A 177 6.51 -2.09 -4.12
CA ALA A 177 7.07 -1.66 -2.85
C ALA A 177 7.44 -0.18 -2.92
N ALA A 178 7.33 0.52 -1.81
CA ALA A 178 7.79 1.91 -1.73
C ALA A 178 8.49 2.18 -0.39
N VAL A 179 9.36 3.17 -0.38
CA VAL A 179 10.00 3.69 0.81
C VAL A 179 9.99 5.22 0.78
N TYR A 180 9.73 5.80 1.94
CA TYR A 180 9.87 7.22 2.19
C TYR A 180 10.91 7.41 3.28
N SER A 181 12.03 8.06 2.95
CA SER A 181 13.12 8.34 3.88
C SER A 181 14.00 9.49 3.39
N THR A 182 14.46 10.30 4.30
CA THR A 182 15.50 11.31 4.07
C THR A 182 16.91 10.75 4.28
N SER A 183 17.04 9.51 4.79
CA SER A 183 18.31 8.83 5.03
C SER A 183 18.72 7.97 3.81
N GLU A 184 19.86 8.27 3.22
CA GLU A 184 20.40 7.44 2.13
C GLU A 184 20.73 6.01 2.58
N ASP A 185 21.13 5.80 3.83
CA ASP A 185 21.40 4.46 4.38
C ASP A 185 20.12 3.62 4.41
N VAL A 186 18.99 4.22 4.78
CA VAL A 186 17.68 3.55 4.74
C VAL A 186 17.28 3.23 3.29
N LEU A 187 17.48 4.16 2.35
CA LEU A 187 17.19 3.93 0.93
C LEU A 187 18.05 2.80 0.34
N VAL A 188 19.33 2.74 0.72
CA VAL A 188 20.23 1.63 0.33
C VAL A 188 19.73 0.29 0.91
N GLY A 189 19.33 0.28 2.20
CA GLY A 189 18.73 -0.89 2.84
C GLY A 189 17.45 -1.35 2.14
N ALA A 190 16.59 -0.40 1.77
CA ALA A 190 15.34 -0.67 1.06
C ALA A 190 15.58 -1.27 -0.34
N ARG A 191 16.58 -0.77 -1.09
CA ARG A 191 16.99 -1.36 -2.37
C ARG A 191 17.46 -2.80 -2.21
N GLY A 192 18.25 -3.09 -1.16
CA GLY A 192 18.67 -4.45 -0.84
C GLY A 192 17.51 -5.37 -0.50
N ALA A 193 16.59 -4.92 0.35
CA ALA A 193 15.38 -5.66 0.72
C ALA A 193 14.48 -5.94 -0.50
N ALA A 194 14.26 -4.95 -1.36
CA ALA A 194 13.47 -5.09 -2.58
C ALA A 194 14.12 -6.04 -3.58
N ALA A 195 15.44 -5.98 -3.74
CA ALA A 195 16.20 -6.89 -4.61
C ALA A 195 16.10 -8.34 -4.13
N ASP A 196 16.24 -8.60 -2.83
CA ASP A 196 16.10 -9.95 -2.25
C ASP A 196 14.65 -10.48 -2.35
N ALA A 197 13.67 -9.61 -2.17
CA ALA A 197 12.25 -9.96 -2.32
C ALA A 197 11.81 -10.07 -3.79
N GLY A 198 12.62 -9.59 -4.75
CA GLY A 198 12.29 -9.63 -6.17
C GLY A 198 11.17 -8.67 -6.56
N VAL A 199 11.07 -7.51 -5.94
CA VAL A 199 10.02 -6.50 -6.18
C VAL A 199 10.61 -5.17 -6.63
N SER A 200 9.93 -4.47 -7.54
CA SER A 200 10.33 -3.11 -7.94
C SER A 200 10.06 -2.11 -6.81
N LEU A 201 11.01 -1.22 -6.55
CA LEU A 201 10.97 -0.23 -5.48
C LEU A 201 10.73 1.18 -6.02
N SER A 202 9.85 1.91 -5.34
CA SER A 202 9.66 3.35 -5.53
C SER A 202 10.18 4.10 -4.31
N GLU A 203 11.02 5.13 -4.53
CA GLU A 203 11.66 5.91 -3.48
C GLU A 203 11.12 7.33 -3.49
N ASN A 204 10.59 7.79 -2.35
CA ASN A 204 10.13 9.16 -2.12
C ASN A 204 9.16 9.69 -3.19
N LEU A 205 8.24 8.87 -3.67
CA LEU A 205 7.28 9.29 -4.70
C LEU A 205 6.29 10.32 -4.14
N THR A 206 6.24 11.48 -4.77
CA THR A 206 5.28 12.54 -4.50
C THR A 206 4.73 13.12 -5.81
N GLY A 207 3.74 14.01 -5.74
CA GLY A 207 3.14 14.62 -6.93
C GLY A 207 2.33 13.61 -7.75
N PRO A 208 2.33 13.71 -9.09
CA PRO A 208 1.46 12.92 -9.95
C PRO A 208 2.04 11.54 -10.33
N VAL A 209 3.03 11.03 -9.61
CA VAL A 209 3.63 9.71 -9.83
C VAL A 209 3.32 8.83 -8.64
N PHE A 210 2.58 7.76 -8.86
CA PHE A 210 2.04 6.91 -7.80
C PHE A 210 2.68 5.52 -7.82
N VAL A 211 2.75 4.88 -6.65
CA VAL A 211 3.36 3.55 -6.48
C VAL A 211 2.64 2.48 -7.30
N ASN A 212 1.33 2.55 -7.43
CA ASN A 212 0.54 1.62 -8.23
C ASN A 212 0.97 1.56 -9.71
N GLN A 213 1.56 2.63 -10.25
CA GLN A 213 2.02 2.68 -11.64
C GLN A 213 3.31 1.91 -11.87
N THR A 214 4.04 1.53 -10.81
CA THR A 214 5.35 0.88 -10.93
C THR A 214 5.25 -0.46 -11.69
N ALA A 215 4.26 -1.28 -11.35
CA ALA A 215 4.05 -2.56 -12.01
C ALA A 215 3.27 -2.44 -13.32
N ALA A 216 2.39 -1.44 -13.46
CA ALA A 216 1.56 -1.25 -14.64
C ALA A 216 2.37 -0.96 -15.91
N PHE A 217 3.55 -0.35 -15.78
CA PHE A 217 4.43 0.03 -16.89
C PHE A 217 5.70 -0.82 -16.97
N SER A 218 5.75 -1.96 -16.29
CA SER A 218 6.88 -2.89 -16.34
C SER A 218 6.44 -4.25 -16.85
N ASP A 219 7.35 -4.95 -17.50
CA ASP A 219 7.15 -6.36 -17.87
C ASP A 219 7.02 -7.28 -16.65
N TYR A 220 7.29 -6.75 -15.49
CA TYR A 220 7.28 -7.47 -14.22
C TYR A 220 5.93 -8.08 -13.91
N HIS A 221 4.85 -7.40 -14.25
CA HIS A 221 3.47 -7.86 -14.04
C HIS A 221 3.16 -9.18 -14.74
N GLY A 222 3.72 -9.40 -15.90
CA GLY A 222 3.43 -10.58 -16.73
C GLY A 222 4.42 -11.74 -16.59
N THR A 223 5.38 -11.67 -15.69
CA THR A 223 6.60 -12.47 -15.80
C THR A 223 6.71 -13.64 -14.82
N GLY A 224 5.96 -13.67 -13.71
CA GLY A 224 5.92 -14.81 -12.77
C GLY A 224 7.15 -15.05 -11.89
N ALA A 225 8.13 -14.12 -11.86
CA ALA A 225 9.27 -14.21 -10.95
C ALA A 225 8.89 -13.92 -9.52
N ASN A 226 7.83 -13.14 -9.37
CA ASN A 226 7.20 -12.83 -8.10
C ASN A 226 5.94 -13.68 -7.98
N PRO A 227 5.61 -14.28 -6.82
CA PRO A 227 4.40 -15.08 -6.63
C PRO A 227 3.09 -14.35 -7.00
N ALA A 228 3.07 -13.01 -6.89
CA ALA A 228 1.94 -12.18 -7.28
C ALA A 228 1.86 -11.88 -8.78
N ALA A 229 2.91 -12.15 -9.55
CA ALA A 229 2.92 -11.88 -10.98
C ALA A 229 2.19 -12.97 -11.76
N ASN A 230 1.49 -12.55 -12.83
CA ASN A 230 0.81 -13.48 -13.74
C ASN A 230 1.75 -13.90 -14.88
N ALA A 231 2.19 -15.17 -14.87
CA ALA A 231 3.16 -15.68 -15.83
C ALA A 231 2.65 -16.87 -16.65
N SER A 232 1.37 -17.02 -16.80
CA SER A 232 0.76 -18.24 -17.36
C SER A 232 1.22 -18.63 -18.77
N TYR A 233 1.83 -17.72 -19.53
CA TYR A 233 2.14 -17.90 -20.94
C TYR A 233 3.55 -17.47 -21.37
N VAL A 234 4.50 -17.41 -20.43
CA VAL A 234 5.89 -17.02 -20.74
C VAL A 234 6.80 -18.23 -20.76
N ASP A 235 7.65 -18.31 -21.77
CA ASP A 235 8.68 -19.33 -21.82
C ASP A 235 9.85 -19.02 -20.86
N ALA A 236 10.63 -20.05 -20.52
CA ALA A 236 11.72 -19.92 -19.57
C ALA A 236 12.82 -18.97 -20.02
N ALA A 237 13.04 -18.79 -21.32
CA ALA A 237 14.04 -17.90 -21.87
C ALA A 237 13.60 -16.43 -21.74
N PHE A 238 12.33 -16.15 -21.96
CA PHE A 238 11.75 -14.84 -21.73
C PHE A 238 11.83 -14.45 -20.25
N VAL A 239 11.46 -15.38 -19.39
CA VAL A 239 11.50 -15.26 -17.94
C VAL A 239 12.90 -15.01 -17.43
N ALA A 240 13.89 -15.85 -17.79
CA ALA A 240 15.24 -15.85 -17.24
C ALA A 240 16.01 -14.53 -17.44
N ASN A 241 15.71 -13.76 -18.46
CA ASN A 241 16.35 -12.47 -18.72
C ASN A 241 15.69 -11.29 -17.97
N ARG A 242 14.40 -11.40 -17.62
CA ARG A 242 13.63 -10.29 -17.06
C ARG A 242 13.58 -10.30 -15.54
N PHE A 243 13.81 -11.43 -14.92
CA PHE A 243 13.72 -11.60 -13.47
C PHE A 243 14.97 -11.33 -12.68
N ARG A 244 16.04 -11.03 -13.35
CA ARG A 244 17.30 -10.69 -12.70
C ARG A 244 17.45 -9.19 -12.47
N VAL A 245 16.47 -8.39 -12.89
CA VAL A 245 16.53 -6.94 -12.82
C VAL A 245 15.37 -6.45 -11.97
N VAL A 246 15.65 -6.12 -10.73
CA VAL A 246 14.79 -5.31 -9.89
C VAL A 246 15.10 -3.86 -10.18
N THR A 247 14.10 -3.09 -10.55
CA THR A 247 14.26 -1.66 -10.82
C THR A 247 13.89 -0.84 -9.59
N SER A 248 14.67 0.20 -9.31
CA SER A 248 14.24 1.25 -8.39
C SER A 248 14.08 2.57 -9.13
N ARG A 249 13.17 3.40 -8.69
CA ARG A 249 12.97 4.76 -9.19
C ARG A 249 12.83 5.72 -8.03
N ARG A 250 13.39 6.90 -8.21
CA ARG A 250 13.35 7.97 -7.22
C ARG A 250 12.72 9.21 -7.83
N HIS A 251 11.91 9.91 -7.05
CA HIS A 251 11.47 11.27 -7.40
C HIS A 251 12.66 12.23 -7.20
N ILE A 252 12.90 13.10 -8.19
CA ILE A 252 13.98 14.10 -8.20
C ILE A 252 13.36 15.47 -7.89
#